data_64b85e5f3399de795ccce5852fed6cf6
#
_entry.id   64b85e5f3399de795ccce5852fed6cf6
#
_cell.length_a   1.000
_cell.length_b   1.000
_cell.length_c   1.000
_cell.angle_alpha   90.00
_cell.angle_beta   90.00
_cell.angle_gamma   90.00
#
_symmetry.space_group_name_H-M   'P 1'
#
loop_
_entity.id
_entity.type
_entity.pdbx_description
1 polymer ?
#
loop_
_entity_poly.entity_id
_entity_poly.type
_entity_poly.pdbx_seq_one_letter_code
_entity_poly.pdbx_strand_id
1 'polypeptide(L)'
;IGFIGGIIEEKIKSFGFKPISNLTGHKITTGLLHAGIDVPNIKTDDPYEFREGEIYAIEPFATTGSGFVSDIDQVEIFSLYSFNTVKMRQSRQILNQIISERGLLPFSERWLNKKFPSRLTISVALKEMLREQIIRAYPVLKDSGDGLVSQTEHTILITDKGNEVLTK
;
A
#
# COMPACT_ATOMS: atom_id res chain seq x y z
N ILE A 1 8.03 -9.27 15.61
CA ILE A 1 6.94 -8.66 14.82
C ILE A 1 5.60 -9.28 15.20
N GLY A 2 5.50 -10.60 15.33
CA GLY A 2 4.25 -11.25 15.74
C GLY A 2 3.71 -10.79 17.10
N PHE A 3 4.59 -10.44 18.04
CA PHE A 3 4.20 -9.84 19.31
C PHE A 3 3.53 -8.46 19.15
N ILE A 4 4.06 -7.61 18.26
CA ILE A 4 3.48 -6.30 17.96
C ILE A 4 2.09 -6.46 17.35
N GLY A 5 1.93 -7.41 16.40
CA GLY A 5 0.60 -7.76 15.87
C GLY A 5 -0.40 -8.14 16.95
N GLY A 6 0.06 -8.88 17.97
CA GLY A 6 -0.77 -9.22 19.13
C GLY A 6 -1.21 -7.99 19.94
N ILE A 7 -0.33 -7.03 20.16
CA ILE A 7 -0.68 -5.76 20.84
C ILE A 7 -1.72 -4.98 20.05
N ILE A 8 -1.55 -4.88 18.71
CA ILE A 8 -2.50 -4.22 17.80
C ILE A 8 -3.87 -4.91 17.89
N GLU A 9 -3.89 -6.24 17.78
CA GLU A 9 -5.09 -7.06 17.89
C GLU A 9 -5.84 -6.84 19.18
N GLU A 10 -5.15 -6.95 20.33
CA GLU A 10 -5.74 -6.75 21.65
C GLU A 10 -6.33 -5.34 21.79
N LYS A 11 -5.60 -4.33 21.30
CA LYS A 11 -6.06 -2.95 21.34
C LYS A 11 -7.33 -2.73 20.54
N ILE A 12 -7.39 -3.22 19.29
CA ILE A 12 -8.58 -3.13 18.43
C ILE A 12 -9.77 -3.85 19.08
N LYS A 13 -9.55 -5.07 19.58
CA LYS A 13 -10.59 -5.88 20.25
C LYS A 13 -11.12 -5.21 21.53
N SER A 14 -10.28 -4.48 22.27
CA SER A 14 -10.70 -3.77 23.48
C SER A 14 -11.74 -2.68 23.23
N PHE A 15 -11.85 -2.19 22.00
CA PHE A 15 -12.89 -1.26 21.56
C PHE A 15 -14.10 -1.92 20.91
N GLY A 16 -14.19 -3.26 20.91
CA GLY A 16 -15.30 -4.02 20.33
C GLY A 16 -15.22 -4.22 18.81
N PHE A 17 -14.08 -3.89 18.20
CA PHE A 17 -13.85 -4.08 16.77
C PHE A 17 -13.02 -5.33 16.48
N LYS A 18 -12.91 -5.69 15.20
CA LYS A 18 -12.01 -6.75 14.74
C LYS A 18 -10.83 -6.15 13.98
N PRO A 19 -9.60 -6.64 14.17
CA PRO A 19 -8.50 -6.31 13.27
C PRO A 19 -8.74 -6.96 11.90
N ILE A 20 -8.24 -6.33 10.83
CA ILE A 20 -8.21 -6.96 9.50
C ILE A 20 -6.95 -7.83 9.41
N SER A 21 -7.18 -9.14 9.33
CA SER A 21 -6.13 -10.15 9.46
C SER A 21 -5.21 -10.31 8.24
N ASN A 22 -5.69 -9.89 7.06
CA ASN A 22 -4.96 -9.99 5.79
C ASN A 22 -4.44 -8.65 5.27
N LEU A 23 -4.36 -7.63 6.12
CA LEU A 23 -3.64 -6.39 5.87
C LEU A 23 -2.55 -6.21 6.92
N THR A 24 -1.45 -5.58 6.52
CA THR A 24 -0.25 -5.41 7.34
C THR A 24 0.33 -4.02 7.17
N GLY A 25 0.99 -3.51 8.18
CA GLY A 25 2.04 -2.53 8.01
C GLY A 25 3.27 -3.19 7.37
N HIS A 26 4.31 -2.42 7.05
CA HIS A 26 5.46 -2.95 6.32
C HIS A 26 6.74 -2.14 6.55
N LYS A 27 7.89 -2.78 6.32
CA LYS A 27 9.17 -2.09 6.27
C LYS A 27 9.26 -1.19 5.04
N ILE A 28 9.87 -0.02 5.21
CA ILE A 28 10.14 0.96 4.16
C ILE A 28 11.64 1.13 3.99
N THR A 29 12.09 1.28 2.75
CA THR A 29 13.46 1.71 2.41
C THR A 29 13.42 2.74 1.30
N THR A 30 14.53 3.41 1.05
CA THR A 30 14.63 4.43 0.01
C THR A 30 14.19 3.89 -1.35
N GLY A 31 13.14 4.50 -1.92
CA GLY A 31 12.59 4.11 -3.22
C GLY A 31 11.78 2.82 -3.25
N LEU A 32 11.62 2.13 -2.11
CA LEU A 32 10.86 0.89 -2.02
C LEU A 32 9.89 0.95 -0.83
N LEU A 33 8.60 1.00 -1.14
CA LEU A 33 7.54 1.12 -0.15
C LEU A 33 7.39 -0.17 0.69
N HIS A 34 7.38 -1.33 0.04
CA HIS A 34 7.29 -2.64 0.71
C HIS A 34 8.64 -3.34 0.64
N ALA A 35 9.43 -3.28 1.70
CA ALA A 35 10.80 -3.79 1.76
C ALA A 35 10.90 -5.22 2.33
N GLY A 36 9.88 -6.04 2.12
CA GLY A 36 9.90 -7.49 2.34
C GLY A 36 9.70 -7.96 3.79
N ILE A 37 9.39 -7.05 4.72
CA ILE A 37 9.00 -7.40 6.09
C ILE A 37 7.66 -6.76 6.39
N ASP A 38 6.67 -7.58 6.76
CA ASP A 38 5.31 -7.15 7.07
C ASP A 38 5.10 -7.08 8.59
N VAL A 39 4.30 -6.12 9.04
CA VAL A 39 3.87 -5.97 10.43
C VAL A 39 2.39 -6.33 10.52
N PRO A 40 2.03 -7.53 11.02
CA PRO A 40 0.65 -7.99 11.03
C PRO A 40 -0.23 -7.17 11.99
N ASN A 41 -1.54 -7.18 11.73
CA ASN A 41 -2.56 -6.61 12.62
C ASN A 41 -3.10 -7.61 13.65
N ILE A 42 -2.63 -8.85 13.59
CA ILE A 42 -2.99 -9.95 14.49
C ILE A 42 -1.73 -10.63 15.02
N LYS A 43 -1.86 -11.34 16.13
CA LYS A 43 -0.78 -12.14 16.67
C LYS A 43 -0.35 -13.22 15.68
N THR A 44 0.96 -13.36 15.47
CA THR A 44 1.58 -14.43 14.68
C THR A 44 2.79 -14.98 15.42
N ASP A 45 3.32 -16.10 14.93
CA ASP A 45 4.54 -16.71 15.48
C ASP A 45 5.82 -16.17 14.80
N ASP A 46 5.73 -15.04 14.07
CA ASP A 46 6.91 -14.43 13.43
C ASP A 46 7.88 -13.91 14.49
N PRO A 47 9.11 -14.49 14.58
CA PRO A 47 10.10 -14.15 15.59
C PRO A 47 10.92 -12.91 15.24
N TYR A 48 10.71 -12.29 14.07
CA TYR A 48 11.52 -11.17 13.64
C TYR A 48 11.46 -10.02 14.67
N GLU A 49 12.63 -9.51 15.03
CA GLU A 49 12.80 -8.36 15.91
C GLU A 49 13.20 -7.13 15.10
N PHE A 50 12.62 -6.00 15.45
CA PHE A 50 12.99 -4.71 14.86
C PHE A 50 14.44 -4.37 15.16
N ARG A 51 15.14 -3.80 14.17
CA ARG A 51 16.54 -3.41 14.31
C ARG A 51 16.69 -1.89 14.24
N GLU A 52 17.65 -1.37 14.97
CA GLU A 52 18.00 0.05 14.93
C GLU A 52 18.26 0.52 13.48
N GLY A 53 17.71 1.71 13.15
CA GLY A 53 17.79 2.31 11.82
C GLY A 53 16.74 1.83 10.83
N GLU A 54 15.94 0.82 11.16
CA GLU A 54 14.85 0.39 10.29
C GLU A 54 13.66 1.34 10.37
N ILE A 55 12.97 1.49 9.24
CA ILE A 55 11.77 2.33 9.12
C ILE A 55 10.59 1.45 8.73
N TYR A 56 9.46 1.68 9.40
CA TYR A 56 8.23 0.93 9.20
C TYR A 56 7.01 1.85 9.08
N ALA A 57 6.09 1.49 8.18
CA ALA A 57 4.70 1.92 8.25
C ALA A 57 3.97 0.99 9.23
N ILE A 58 3.42 1.55 10.30
CA ILE A 58 2.55 0.82 11.22
C ILE A 58 1.12 1.22 10.89
N GLU A 59 0.35 0.25 10.39
CA GLU A 59 -0.97 0.46 9.79
C GLU A 59 -2.04 -0.42 10.43
N PRO A 60 -2.52 -0.10 11.63
CA PRO A 60 -3.66 -0.79 12.21
C PRO A 60 -4.94 -0.57 11.40
N PHE A 61 -5.59 -1.68 11.02
CA PHE A 61 -6.90 -1.67 10.35
C PHE A 61 -7.93 -2.31 11.27
N ALA A 62 -8.99 -1.57 11.59
CA ALA A 62 -10.11 -2.03 12.40
C ALA A 62 -11.39 -2.08 11.58
N THR A 63 -12.26 -3.06 11.84
CA THR A 63 -13.54 -3.20 11.13
C THR A 63 -14.69 -3.57 12.07
N THR A 64 -15.90 -3.16 11.69
CA THR A 64 -17.16 -3.65 12.28
C THR A 64 -17.63 -4.96 11.65
N GLY A 65 -16.97 -5.44 10.60
CA GLY A 65 -17.38 -6.56 9.77
C GLY A 65 -16.68 -7.88 10.08
N SER A 66 -16.18 -8.53 9.03
CA SER A 66 -15.63 -9.90 9.13
C SER A 66 -14.21 -9.96 9.72
N GLY A 67 -13.41 -8.89 9.57
CA GLY A 67 -11.97 -8.91 9.89
C GLY A 67 -11.11 -9.43 8.74
N PHE A 68 -11.65 -9.46 7.53
CA PHE A 68 -10.97 -9.90 6.32
C PHE A 68 -11.42 -9.04 5.14
N VAL A 69 -10.49 -8.62 4.27
CA VAL A 69 -10.80 -7.86 3.07
C VAL A 69 -10.59 -8.69 1.80
N SER A 70 -11.35 -8.34 0.77
CA SER A 70 -11.22 -8.88 -0.58
C SER A 70 -11.19 -7.75 -1.62
N ASP A 71 -10.59 -8.04 -2.77
CA ASP A 71 -10.53 -7.14 -3.91
C ASP A 71 -11.94 -6.91 -4.49
N ILE A 72 -12.19 -5.68 -4.95
CA ILE A 72 -13.30 -5.36 -5.82
C ILE A 72 -12.77 -4.87 -7.18
N ASP A 73 -13.65 -4.85 -8.20
CA ASP A 73 -13.24 -4.50 -9.58
C ASP A 73 -12.77 -3.04 -9.79
N GLN A 74 -12.87 -2.21 -8.75
CA GLN A 74 -12.43 -0.82 -8.81
C GLN A 74 -10.91 -0.73 -8.60
N VAL A 75 -10.25 0.04 -9.48
CA VAL A 75 -8.81 0.32 -9.39
C VAL A 75 -8.55 1.81 -9.51
N GLU A 76 -7.80 2.38 -8.57
CA GLU A 76 -7.44 3.80 -8.57
C GLU A 76 -5.93 4.03 -8.41
N ILE A 77 -5.20 3.00 -7.96
CA ILE A 77 -3.77 3.07 -7.65
C ILE A 77 -3.01 2.05 -8.51
N PHE A 78 -1.88 2.48 -9.01
CA PHE A 78 -0.98 1.70 -9.84
C PHE A 78 0.46 1.88 -9.37
N SER A 79 1.36 0.96 -9.72
CA SER A 79 2.80 1.18 -9.61
C SER A 79 3.54 0.63 -10.83
N LEU A 80 4.71 1.16 -11.10
CA LEU A 80 5.60 0.61 -12.11
C LEU A 80 6.06 -0.80 -11.68
N TYR A 81 5.99 -1.75 -12.61
CA TYR A 81 6.36 -3.14 -12.39
C TYR A 81 7.54 -3.57 -13.26
N SER A 82 7.61 -3.06 -14.50
CA SER A 82 8.73 -3.32 -15.41
C SER A 82 9.06 -2.10 -16.24
N PHE A 83 10.25 -2.07 -16.84
CA PHE A 83 10.71 -1.01 -17.73
C PHE A 83 10.55 -1.35 -19.21
N ASN A 84 9.59 -2.22 -19.55
CA ASN A 84 9.24 -2.52 -20.92
C ASN A 84 8.67 -1.29 -21.64
N THR A 85 8.60 -1.33 -22.95
CA THR A 85 8.13 -0.22 -23.80
C THR A 85 6.68 -0.41 -24.22
N VAL A 86 5.96 0.70 -24.40
CA VAL A 86 4.61 0.76 -24.98
C VAL A 86 4.68 1.17 -26.45
N LYS A 87 3.67 0.78 -27.22
CA LYS A 87 3.61 1.02 -28.68
C LYS A 87 3.10 2.42 -29.01
N MET A 88 2.05 2.89 -28.32
CA MET A 88 1.43 4.18 -28.63
C MET A 88 2.28 5.35 -28.16
N ARG A 89 2.35 6.43 -28.95
CA ARG A 89 3.10 7.65 -28.61
C ARG A 89 2.62 8.30 -27.30
N GLN A 90 1.31 8.41 -27.14
CA GLN A 90 0.72 8.99 -25.94
C GLN A 90 1.04 8.15 -24.70
N SER A 91 0.98 6.84 -24.80
CA SER A 91 1.33 5.94 -23.71
C SER A 91 2.80 6.09 -23.30
N ARG A 92 3.72 6.28 -24.28
CA ARG A 92 5.13 6.56 -23.96
C ARG A 92 5.31 7.89 -23.21
N GLN A 93 4.57 8.93 -23.57
CA GLN A 93 4.64 10.20 -22.86
C GLN A 93 4.15 10.07 -21.41
N ILE A 94 3.04 9.35 -21.18
CA ILE A 94 2.50 9.09 -19.86
C ILE A 94 3.46 8.20 -19.05
N LEU A 95 4.01 7.14 -19.65
CA LEU A 95 4.97 6.25 -19.00
C LEU A 95 6.24 7.03 -18.55
N ASN A 96 6.81 7.86 -19.43
CA ASN A 96 7.96 8.69 -19.09
C ASN A 96 7.66 9.64 -17.93
N GLN A 97 6.45 10.18 -17.87
CA GLN A 97 6.00 11.04 -16.77
C GLN A 97 5.92 10.24 -15.45
N ILE A 98 5.36 9.03 -15.47
CA ILE A 98 5.30 8.14 -14.30
C ILE A 98 6.71 7.82 -13.82
N ILE A 99 7.60 7.41 -14.71
CA ILE A 99 8.99 7.06 -14.38
C ILE A 99 9.71 8.27 -13.74
N SER A 100 9.59 9.46 -14.33
CA SER A 100 10.31 10.64 -13.87
C SER A 100 9.81 11.17 -12.53
N GLU A 101 8.52 11.05 -12.23
CA GLU A 101 7.92 11.63 -11.00
C GLU A 101 7.76 10.63 -9.86
N ARG A 102 7.60 9.36 -10.17
CA ARG A 102 7.26 8.33 -9.18
C ARG A 102 8.26 7.18 -9.09
N GLY A 103 8.97 6.88 -10.17
CA GLY A 103 9.82 5.70 -10.21
C GLY A 103 9.01 4.46 -9.90
N LEU A 104 9.38 3.73 -8.84
CA LEU A 104 8.68 2.52 -8.39
C LEU A 104 7.54 2.80 -7.38
N LEU A 105 7.40 4.05 -6.91
CA LEU A 105 6.36 4.40 -5.94
C LEU A 105 4.96 4.34 -6.56
N PRO A 106 3.93 4.00 -5.78
CA PRO A 106 2.55 4.02 -6.24
C PRO A 106 2.10 5.41 -6.71
N PHE A 107 1.17 5.43 -7.66
CA PHE A 107 0.55 6.65 -8.17
C PHE A 107 -0.95 6.43 -8.44
N SER A 108 -1.72 7.51 -8.42
CA SER A 108 -3.14 7.52 -8.76
C SER A 108 -3.36 8.13 -10.14
N GLU A 109 -4.35 7.63 -10.89
CA GLU A 109 -4.77 8.16 -12.19
C GLU A 109 -5.04 9.68 -12.13
N ARG A 110 -5.63 10.18 -11.03
CA ARG A 110 -5.94 11.61 -10.86
C ARG A 110 -4.71 12.52 -10.95
N TRP A 111 -3.50 12.02 -10.65
CA TRP A 111 -2.27 12.82 -10.77
C TRP A 111 -1.87 13.03 -12.23
N LEU A 112 -2.17 12.06 -13.09
CA LEU A 112 -1.95 12.17 -14.54
C LEU A 112 -2.89 13.20 -15.17
N ASN A 113 -4.12 13.34 -14.66
CA ASN A 113 -5.10 14.32 -15.15
C ASN A 113 -4.63 15.77 -15.05
N LYS A 114 -3.67 16.08 -14.17
CA LYS A 114 -3.08 17.43 -14.06
C LYS A 114 -2.23 17.80 -15.28
N LYS A 115 -1.63 16.81 -15.95
CA LYS A 115 -0.73 17.02 -17.10
C LYS A 115 -1.31 16.56 -18.43
N PHE A 116 -2.20 15.60 -18.40
CA PHE A 116 -2.85 15.02 -19.57
C PHE A 116 -4.36 15.27 -19.48
N PRO A 117 -4.91 16.27 -20.19
CA PRO A 117 -6.31 16.68 -20.02
C PRO A 117 -7.34 15.66 -20.53
N SER A 118 -6.93 14.73 -21.40
CA SER A 118 -7.81 13.70 -21.95
C SER A 118 -7.84 12.46 -21.07
N ARG A 119 -8.91 12.27 -20.28
CA ARG A 119 -9.12 11.05 -19.49
C ARG A 119 -9.14 9.79 -20.35
N LEU A 120 -9.70 9.87 -21.56
CA LEU A 120 -9.70 8.74 -22.50
C LEU A 120 -8.27 8.33 -22.86
N THR A 121 -7.40 9.29 -23.15
CA THR A 121 -5.98 9.02 -23.45
C THR A 121 -5.28 8.34 -22.30
N ILE A 122 -5.51 8.82 -21.05
CA ILE A 122 -4.94 8.21 -19.84
C ILE A 122 -5.45 6.77 -19.68
N SER A 123 -6.77 6.57 -19.77
CA SER A 123 -7.38 5.23 -19.61
C SER A 123 -6.85 4.23 -20.64
N VAL A 124 -6.73 4.64 -21.90
CA VAL A 124 -6.16 3.79 -22.97
C VAL A 124 -4.70 3.46 -22.70
N ALA A 125 -3.90 4.46 -22.26
CA ALA A 125 -2.51 4.26 -21.92
C ALA A 125 -2.31 3.30 -20.72
N LEU A 126 -3.10 3.49 -19.64
CA LEU A 126 -3.05 2.60 -18.48
C LEU A 126 -3.44 1.16 -18.86
N LYS A 127 -4.47 0.97 -19.69
CA LYS A 127 -4.86 -0.35 -20.20
C LYS A 127 -3.77 -1.00 -21.03
N GLU A 128 -3.08 -0.23 -21.89
CA GLU A 128 -1.93 -0.74 -22.63
C GLU A 128 -0.81 -1.17 -21.68
N MET A 129 -0.44 -0.31 -20.72
CA MET A 129 0.62 -0.61 -19.74
C MET A 129 0.29 -1.81 -18.85
N LEU A 130 -0.97 -2.00 -18.46
CA LEU A 130 -1.42 -3.19 -17.71
C LEU A 130 -1.28 -4.46 -18.57
N ARG A 131 -1.77 -4.43 -19.81
CA ARG A 131 -1.68 -5.57 -20.74
C ARG A 131 -0.25 -5.98 -21.02
N GLU A 132 0.66 -5.01 -21.18
CA GLU A 132 2.08 -5.25 -21.44
C GLU A 132 2.88 -5.49 -20.14
N GLN A 133 2.20 -5.62 -18.98
CA GLN A 133 2.81 -5.84 -17.67
C GLN A 133 3.90 -4.80 -17.31
N ILE A 134 3.68 -3.55 -17.69
CA ILE A 134 4.57 -2.42 -17.37
C ILE A 134 4.19 -1.84 -16.02
N ILE A 135 2.91 -1.76 -15.73
CA ILE A 135 2.36 -1.38 -14.43
C ILE A 135 1.52 -2.52 -13.88
N ARG A 136 1.37 -2.52 -12.56
CA ARG A 136 0.37 -3.34 -11.84
C ARG A 136 -0.67 -2.45 -11.21
N ALA A 137 -1.89 -2.97 -11.10
CA ALA A 137 -3.01 -2.33 -10.44
C ALA A 137 -3.11 -2.80 -8.99
N TYR A 138 -3.60 -1.91 -8.12
CA TYR A 138 -4.03 -2.22 -6.76
C TYR A 138 -5.54 -2.06 -6.69
N PRO A 139 -6.31 -3.16 -6.68
CA PRO A 139 -7.75 -3.12 -6.49
C PRO A 139 -8.12 -2.45 -5.17
N VAL A 140 -9.27 -1.80 -5.13
CA VAL A 140 -9.85 -1.32 -3.88
C VAL A 140 -10.26 -2.52 -3.04
N LEU A 141 -9.92 -2.46 -1.76
CA LEU A 141 -10.22 -3.52 -0.79
C LEU A 141 -11.51 -3.21 -0.05
N LYS A 142 -12.34 -4.22 0.16
CA LYS A 142 -13.60 -4.13 0.90
C LYS A 142 -13.65 -5.24 1.95
N ASP A 143 -14.16 -4.93 3.15
CA ASP A 143 -14.42 -5.95 4.16
C ASP A 143 -15.43 -6.97 3.61
N SER A 144 -15.10 -8.25 3.69
CA SER A 144 -15.92 -9.35 3.15
C SER A 144 -17.26 -9.53 3.86
N GLY A 145 -17.45 -8.93 5.02
CA GLY A 145 -18.70 -8.87 5.77
C GLY A 145 -19.43 -7.52 5.68
N ASP A 146 -19.07 -6.68 4.68
CA ASP A 146 -19.67 -5.35 4.47
C ASP A 146 -19.49 -4.38 5.66
N GLY A 147 -18.51 -4.62 6.53
CA GLY A 147 -18.20 -3.75 7.66
C GLY A 147 -17.55 -2.43 7.25
N LEU A 148 -17.71 -1.41 8.10
CA LEU A 148 -16.92 -0.18 8.00
C LEU A 148 -15.49 -0.44 8.45
N VAL A 149 -14.54 0.04 7.66
CA VAL A 149 -13.10 -0.08 7.94
C VAL A 149 -12.52 1.27 8.32
N SER A 150 -11.73 1.29 9.37
CA SER A 150 -10.92 2.45 9.78
C SER A 150 -9.44 2.05 9.74
N GLN A 151 -8.61 2.95 9.23
CA GLN A 151 -7.15 2.84 9.23
C GLN A 151 -6.53 4.05 9.91
N THR A 152 -5.44 3.81 10.62
CA THR A 152 -4.50 4.84 11.07
C THR A 152 -3.10 4.38 10.69
N GLU A 153 -2.26 5.31 10.25
CA GLU A 153 -0.89 5.00 9.84
C GLU A 153 0.10 5.98 10.44
N HIS A 154 1.21 5.44 10.94
CA HIS A 154 2.39 6.21 11.26
C HIS A 154 3.63 5.55 10.69
N THR A 155 4.51 6.39 10.13
CA THR A 155 5.88 5.97 9.82
C THR A 155 6.73 6.11 11.09
N ILE A 156 7.40 5.04 11.49
CA ILE A 156 8.27 5.01 12.66
C ILE A 156 9.71 4.66 12.27
N LEU A 157 10.66 5.29 12.94
CA LEU A 157 12.08 4.93 12.93
C LEU A 157 12.40 4.16 14.20
N ILE A 158 13.04 3.01 14.07
CA ILE A 158 13.53 2.24 15.23
C ILE A 158 14.87 2.84 15.68
N THR A 159 14.98 3.11 16.97
CA THR A 159 16.17 3.69 17.61
C THR A 159 16.69 2.77 18.70
N ASP A 160 17.89 3.05 19.21
CA ASP A 160 18.51 2.37 20.36
C ASP A 160 17.69 2.50 21.65
N LYS A 161 16.79 3.51 21.74
CA LYS A 161 15.94 3.81 22.90
C LYS A 161 14.46 3.50 22.70
N GLY A 162 14.10 2.88 21.60
CA GLY A 162 12.71 2.55 21.25
C GLY A 162 12.36 2.97 19.83
N ASN A 163 11.47 3.95 19.67
CA ASN A 163 11.08 4.43 18.34
C ASN A 163 10.83 5.93 18.30
N GLU A 164 10.94 6.49 17.11
CA GLU A 164 10.55 7.86 16.78
C GLU A 164 9.44 7.86 15.72
N VAL A 165 8.33 8.58 15.97
CA VAL A 165 7.23 8.75 15.02
C VAL A 165 7.57 9.88 14.09
N LEU A 166 7.78 9.58 12.80
CA LEU A 166 8.18 10.54 11.77
C LEU A 166 6.99 11.31 11.17
N THR A 167 5.78 10.74 11.24
CA THR A 167 4.54 11.34 10.72
C THR A 167 3.61 11.70 11.88
N LYS A 168 3.74 12.91 12.41
CA LYS A 168 2.87 13.46 13.47
C LYS A 168 1.89 14.46 12.88
#